data_5ac565de64dbc421c785a15284192856
#
_entry.id   5ac565de64dbc421c785a15284192856
#
_cell.length_a   1.000
_cell.length_b   1.000
_cell.length_c   1.000
_cell.angle_alpha   90.00
_cell.angle_beta   90.00
_cell.angle_gamma   90.00
#
_symmetry.space_group_name_H-M   'P 1'
#
loop_
_entity.id
_entity.type
_entity.pdbx_description
1 polymer ?
#
loop_
_entity_poly.entity_id
_entity_poly.type
_entity_poly.pdbx_seq_one_letter_code
_entity_poly.pdbx_strand_id
1 'polypeptide(L)'
;MPQWSRTICPDCGGAAERETDTFDTFMESSWYYARFTCNNLQEGMLDDRAKYWKSVDHYVGGEEHAILHLLYARFFHKVMRDEGLVDTDEPFEDLLALGMVLQDGAKMSKSSGNAGDPQHLLDQYGADAVRMAMMFAAPPEQSFEWSEHNVESANRWLRSKLWKTVTQHLEAGPVKILDKTSLDEYQKDMRRVAHETLMKATDDYGKRLNFNTVVSGVMTLFNVLQKFKDESDQGRAVIDEALKIAVLVMSPITPHICTKLWARLGLGSIDEAKWFTIDEGALRKRVVDVIVQVNGKLRGRIEASPGVSKDDLILRARELENVEKFLRKEKITRIIHVPDKLLNFVIS
;
A
#
# COMPACT_ATOMS: atom_id res chain seq x y z
N MET A 1 -46.15 6.34 10.35
CA MET A 1 -47.23 5.49 9.74
C MET A 1 -48.27 5.15 10.80
N PRO A 2 -49.39 5.89 10.92
CA PRO A 2 -50.35 5.67 12.00
C PRO A 2 -51.04 4.28 11.98
N GLN A 3 -51.08 3.66 10.81
CA GLN A 3 -51.67 2.30 10.68
C GLN A 3 -50.75 1.18 11.18
N TRP A 4 -49.42 1.40 11.22
CA TRP A 4 -48.42 0.43 11.70
C TRP A 4 -48.37 0.41 13.25
N SER A 5 -48.56 1.56 13.93
CA SER A 5 -48.52 1.62 15.38
C SER A 5 -49.66 0.85 16.04
N ARG A 6 -50.83 0.77 15.42
CA ARG A 6 -51.99 0.04 15.96
C ARG A 6 -51.84 -1.47 15.73
N THR A 7 -52.05 -2.23 16.80
CA THR A 7 -51.92 -3.71 16.79
C THR A 7 -52.86 -4.35 17.81
N ILE A 8 -52.80 -5.65 17.93
CA ILE A 8 -53.47 -6.45 18.95
C ILE A 8 -52.40 -6.99 19.92
N CYS A 9 -52.67 -6.87 21.20
CA CYS A 9 -51.77 -7.41 22.25
C CYS A 9 -51.68 -8.95 22.08
N PRO A 10 -50.47 -9.54 21.98
CA PRO A 10 -50.32 -10.98 21.84
C PRO A 10 -50.74 -11.77 23.07
N ASP A 11 -50.74 -11.17 24.25
CA ASP A 11 -51.05 -11.85 25.51
C ASP A 11 -52.56 -11.85 25.83
N CYS A 12 -53.26 -10.70 25.66
CA CYS A 12 -54.65 -10.59 26.06
C CYS A 12 -55.65 -10.41 24.88
N GLY A 13 -55.17 -10.26 23.66
CA GLY A 13 -55.98 -10.05 22.46
C GLY A 13 -56.67 -8.68 22.37
N GLY A 14 -56.42 -7.76 23.30
CA GLY A 14 -56.97 -6.40 23.28
C GLY A 14 -56.27 -5.47 22.31
N ALA A 15 -56.91 -4.30 22.04
CA ALA A 15 -56.28 -3.26 21.22
C ALA A 15 -55.02 -2.74 21.93
N ALA A 16 -53.93 -2.60 21.16
CA ALA A 16 -52.63 -2.16 21.63
C ALA A 16 -51.98 -1.21 20.62
N GLU A 17 -50.95 -0.54 21.07
CA GLU A 17 -50.13 0.34 20.25
C GLU A 17 -48.66 -0.12 20.35
N ARG A 18 -47.98 -0.24 19.18
CA ARG A 18 -46.57 -0.52 19.13
C ARG A 18 -45.77 0.68 19.60
N GLU A 19 -44.65 0.42 20.27
CA GLU A 19 -43.65 1.42 20.49
C GLU A 19 -43.15 2.02 19.17
N THR A 20 -43.07 3.35 19.11
CA THR A 20 -42.66 4.09 17.91
C THR A 20 -41.29 4.73 18.04
N ASP A 21 -40.70 4.74 19.24
CA ASP A 21 -39.33 5.14 19.42
C ASP A 21 -38.38 4.12 18.78
N THR A 22 -37.35 4.60 18.15
CA THR A 22 -36.31 3.77 17.53
C THR A 22 -35.15 3.60 18.49
N PHE A 23 -34.45 2.46 18.37
CA PHE A 23 -33.16 2.31 19.00
C PHE A 23 -32.16 3.34 18.51
N ASP A 24 -31.08 3.54 19.26
CA ASP A 24 -29.93 4.31 18.80
C ASP A 24 -29.44 3.80 17.44
N THR A 25 -28.99 4.72 16.61
CA THR A 25 -28.57 4.43 15.23
C THR A 25 -27.49 3.34 15.14
N PHE A 26 -26.64 3.22 16.19
CA PHE A 26 -25.55 2.24 16.21
C PHE A 26 -25.92 0.89 16.82
N MET A 27 -27.15 0.68 17.27
CA MET A 27 -27.58 -0.57 17.92
C MET A 27 -27.35 -1.78 16.99
N GLU A 28 -27.92 -1.79 15.80
CA GLU A 28 -27.80 -2.89 14.85
C GLU A 28 -26.38 -3.02 14.30
N SER A 29 -25.69 -1.92 14.07
CA SER A 29 -24.31 -1.94 13.61
C SER A 29 -23.31 -2.37 14.68
N SER A 30 -23.74 -2.53 15.94
CA SER A 30 -22.87 -2.98 17.03
C SER A 30 -22.49 -4.47 16.96
N TRP A 31 -23.23 -5.26 16.20
CA TRP A 31 -23.02 -6.72 16.15
C TRP A 31 -23.15 -7.34 14.75
N TYR A 32 -23.35 -6.53 13.69
CA TYR A 32 -23.56 -7.00 12.32
C TYR A 32 -22.42 -7.90 11.82
N TYR A 33 -21.16 -7.61 12.20
CA TYR A 33 -19.99 -8.40 11.82
C TYR A 33 -20.12 -9.86 12.31
N ALA A 34 -20.62 -10.07 13.53
CA ALA A 34 -20.88 -11.40 14.04
C ALA A 34 -22.08 -12.05 13.33
N ARG A 35 -23.15 -11.29 13.07
CA ARG A 35 -24.33 -11.78 12.35
C ARG A 35 -24.00 -12.24 10.93
N PHE A 36 -23.06 -11.60 10.25
CA PHE A 36 -22.64 -11.99 8.91
C PHE A 36 -22.07 -13.42 8.85
N THR A 37 -21.49 -13.92 9.93
CA THR A 37 -20.97 -15.29 10.00
C THR A 37 -22.07 -16.35 9.96
N CYS A 38 -23.30 -15.99 10.34
CA CYS A 38 -24.47 -16.87 10.44
C CYS A 38 -25.74 -16.18 9.89
N ASN A 39 -25.62 -15.50 8.73
CA ASN A 39 -26.65 -14.66 8.14
C ASN A 39 -27.98 -15.36 7.85
N ASN A 40 -27.98 -16.67 7.65
CA ASN A 40 -29.17 -17.50 7.37
C ASN A 40 -29.81 -18.12 8.62
N LEU A 41 -29.32 -17.85 9.82
CA LEU A 41 -29.90 -18.33 11.07
C LEU A 41 -31.27 -17.66 11.31
N GLN A 42 -32.32 -18.48 11.61
CA GLN A 42 -33.68 -17.98 11.85
C GLN A 42 -34.04 -17.99 13.35
N GLU A 43 -33.41 -18.84 14.15
CA GLU A 43 -33.78 -19.14 15.53
C GLU A 43 -32.77 -18.62 16.54
N GLY A 44 -32.37 -17.36 16.41
CA GLY A 44 -31.43 -16.76 17.37
C GLY A 44 -30.55 -15.69 16.77
N MET A 45 -29.72 -15.08 17.60
CA MET A 45 -28.78 -14.04 17.18
C MET A 45 -27.59 -14.63 16.45
N LEU A 46 -26.92 -15.59 17.06
CA LEU A 46 -25.67 -16.21 16.61
C LEU A 46 -25.70 -17.71 16.85
N ASP A 47 -24.85 -18.46 16.14
CA ASP A 47 -24.52 -19.86 16.39
C ASP A 47 -22.99 -20.07 16.42
N ASP A 48 -22.55 -21.32 16.51
CA ASP A 48 -21.13 -21.69 16.66
C ASP A 48 -20.24 -21.20 15.49
N ARG A 49 -20.82 -20.80 14.35
CA ARG A 49 -20.07 -20.16 13.25
C ARG A 49 -19.45 -18.83 13.68
N ALA A 50 -20.11 -18.08 14.57
CA ALA A 50 -19.55 -16.84 15.10
C ALA A 50 -18.27 -17.10 15.91
N LYS A 51 -18.22 -18.18 16.69
CA LYS A 51 -17.01 -18.61 17.42
C LYS A 51 -15.92 -19.11 16.50
N TYR A 52 -16.28 -19.83 15.42
CA TYR A 52 -15.33 -20.31 14.41
C TYR A 52 -14.59 -19.15 13.70
N TRP A 53 -15.31 -18.12 13.27
CA TRP A 53 -14.75 -16.97 12.58
C TRP A 53 -14.01 -15.98 13.49
N LYS A 54 -14.29 -16.02 14.81
CA LYS A 54 -13.65 -15.20 15.86
C LYS A 54 -13.75 -13.69 15.59
N SER A 55 -12.71 -12.94 16.01
CA SER A 55 -12.60 -11.51 15.71
C SER A 55 -12.31 -11.26 14.23
N VAL A 56 -12.68 -10.08 13.77
CA VAL A 56 -12.33 -9.61 12.42
C VAL A 56 -10.84 -9.26 12.37
N ASP A 57 -10.09 -9.81 11.43
CA ASP A 57 -8.64 -9.61 11.33
C ASP A 57 -8.27 -8.14 11.09
N HIS A 58 -8.92 -7.48 10.13
CA HIS A 58 -8.70 -6.06 9.82
C HIS A 58 -10.03 -5.32 9.70
N TYR A 59 -10.23 -4.34 10.55
CA TYR A 59 -11.42 -3.50 10.52
C TYR A 59 -11.07 -2.10 10.05
N VAL A 60 -11.74 -1.66 8.97
CA VAL A 60 -11.40 -0.41 8.27
C VAL A 60 -12.56 0.57 8.37
N GLY A 61 -12.29 1.78 8.86
CA GLY A 61 -13.32 2.81 8.99
C GLY A 61 -12.73 4.19 9.28
N GLY A 62 -13.59 5.22 9.23
CA GLY A 62 -13.19 6.59 9.56
C GLY A 62 -12.86 6.77 11.04
N GLU A 63 -11.95 7.67 11.34
CA GLU A 63 -11.51 7.98 12.72
C GLU A 63 -12.65 8.46 13.62
N GLU A 64 -13.69 9.09 13.05
CA GLU A 64 -14.86 9.57 13.78
C GLU A 64 -15.64 8.46 14.49
N HIS A 65 -15.52 7.22 14.01
CA HIS A 65 -16.22 6.08 14.61
C HIS A 65 -15.59 5.59 15.92
N ALA A 66 -14.42 6.10 16.32
CA ALA A 66 -13.75 5.69 17.55
C ALA A 66 -14.63 5.89 18.81
N ILE A 67 -15.37 7.00 18.86
CA ILE A 67 -16.27 7.34 19.98
C ILE A 67 -17.74 7.05 19.69
N LEU A 68 -18.07 6.55 18.50
CA LEU A 68 -19.43 6.21 18.07
C LEU A 68 -19.54 4.68 17.89
N HIS A 69 -19.55 4.23 16.64
CA HIS A 69 -19.74 2.83 16.30
C HIS A 69 -18.79 1.87 17.02
N LEU A 70 -17.50 2.18 17.11
CA LEU A 70 -16.53 1.27 17.74
C LEU A 70 -16.75 1.11 19.25
N LEU A 71 -17.16 2.18 19.95
CA LEU A 71 -17.50 2.11 21.36
C LEU A 71 -18.67 1.15 21.59
N TYR A 72 -19.74 1.29 20.79
CA TYR A 72 -20.90 0.41 20.85
C TYR A 72 -20.54 -1.04 20.47
N ALA A 73 -19.81 -1.25 19.38
CA ALA A 73 -19.42 -2.58 18.93
C ALA A 73 -18.59 -3.33 19.97
N ARG A 74 -17.61 -2.65 20.60
CA ARG A 74 -16.77 -3.25 21.65
C ARG A 74 -17.58 -3.56 22.90
N PHE A 75 -18.45 -2.66 23.34
CA PHE A 75 -19.30 -2.89 24.49
C PHE A 75 -20.27 -4.05 24.23
N PHE A 76 -20.95 -4.04 23.10
CA PHE A 76 -21.90 -5.09 22.72
C PHE A 76 -21.23 -6.46 22.58
N HIS A 77 -20.02 -6.49 22.02
CA HIS A 77 -19.23 -7.71 21.92
C HIS A 77 -18.92 -8.34 23.29
N LYS A 78 -18.58 -7.50 24.29
CA LYS A 78 -18.32 -7.97 25.65
C LYS A 78 -19.59 -8.55 26.29
N VAL A 79 -20.75 -7.95 26.04
CA VAL A 79 -22.03 -8.50 26.49
C VAL A 79 -22.30 -9.84 25.80
N MET A 80 -22.13 -9.95 24.50
CA MET A 80 -22.29 -11.23 23.78
C MET A 80 -21.31 -12.30 24.27
N ARG A 81 -20.08 -11.93 24.63
CA ARG A 81 -19.12 -12.84 25.24
C ARG A 81 -19.61 -13.35 26.59
N ASP A 82 -20.09 -12.46 27.46
CA ASP A 82 -20.56 -12.81 28.80
C ASP A 82 -21.81 -13.71 28.74
N GLU A 83 -22.62 -13.57 27.69
CA GLU A 83 -23.75 -14.47 27.38
C GLU A 83 -23.33 -15.74 26.60
N GLY A 84 -22.04 -15.95 26.33
CA GLY A 84 -21.51 -17.15 25.67
C GLY A 84 -21.78 -17.24 24.17
N LEU A 85 -22.20 -16.16 23.53
CA LEU A 85 -22.45 -16.10 22.09
C LEU A 85 -21.18 -16.00 21.25
N VAL A 86 -20.14 -15.37 21.81
CA VAL A 86 -18.78 -15.29 21.25
C VAL A 86 -17.76 -15.64 22.33
N ASP A 87 -16.52 -15.94 21.96
CA ASP A 87 -15.45 -16.38 22.86
C ASP A 87 -14.21 -15.49 22.89
N THR A 88 -14.26 -14.35 22.21
CA THR A 88 -13.16 -13.38 22.16
C THR A 88 -13.49 -12.12 22.98
N ASP A 89 -12.44 -11.42 23.43
CA ASP A 89 -12.59 -10.21 24.27
C ASP A 89 -12.86 -8.96 23.43
N GLU A 90 -12.41 -8.94 22.21
CA GLU A 90 -12.53 -7.79 21.30
C GLU A 90 -13.08 -8.24 19.93
N PRO A 91 -13.93 -7.42 19.29
CA PRO A 91 -14.53 -7.76 18.00
C PRO A 91 -13.55 -7.69 16.83
N PHE A 92 -12.49 -6.89 16.95
CA PHE A 92 -11.53 -6.60 15.90
C PHE A 92 -10.11 -6.80 16.41
N GLU A 93 -9.25 -7.49 15.64
CA GLU A 93 -7.85 -7.71 16.00
C GLU A 93 -7.00 -6.49 15.66
N ASP A 94 -7.27 -5.87 14.50
CA ASP A 94 -6.57 -4.69 14.02
C ASP A 94 -7.56 -3.67 13.47
N LEU A 95 -7.29 -2.39 13.73
CA LEU A 95 -8.10 -1.26 13.27
C LEU A 95 -7.28 -0.34 12.39
N LEU A 96 -7.69 -0.18 11.14
CA LEU A 96 -7.18 0.86 10.25
C LEU A 96 -8.14 2.06 10.27
N ALA A 97 -7.78 3.10 11.02
CA ALA A 97 -8.53 4.35 11.05
C ALA A 97 -8.16 5.19 9.81
N LEU A 98 -9.14 5.40 8.93
CA LEU A 98 -8.96 6.17 7.71
C LEU A 98 -9.02 7.67 7.97
N GLY A 99 -8.13 8.41 7.35
CA GLY A 99 -8.21 9.87 7.24
C GLY A 99 -9.40 10.32 6.39
N MET A 100 -9.69 11.61 6.44
CA MET A 100 -10.83 12.19 5.73
C MET A 100 -10.47 12.58 4.31
N VAL A 101 -11.44 12.40 3.40
CA VAL A 101 -11.37 13.00 2.06
C VAL A 101 -11.95 14.41 2.17
N LEU A 102 -11.15 15.39 1.77
CA LEU A 102 -11.50 16.81 1.83
C LEU A 102 -11.78 17.33 0.42
N GLN A 103 -12.69 18.28 0.33
CA GLN A 103 -12.90 19.09 -0.85
C GLN A 103 -13.03 20.56 -0.43
N ASP A 104 -12.20 21.43 -1.01
CA ASP A 104 -12.07 22.84 -0.66
C ASP A 104 -11.82 23.05 0.85
N GLY A 105 -10.97 22.19 1.43
CA GLY A 105 -10.60 22.22 2.84
C GLY A 105 -11.66 21.74 3.83
N ALA A 106 -12.81 21.26 3.34
CA ALA A 106 -13.89 20.74 4.16
C ALA A 106 -14.12 19.23 3.95
N LYS A 107 -14.56 18.52 4.98
CA LYS A 107 -14.94 17.09 4.85
C LYS A 107 -15.99 16.89 3.78
N MET A 108 -15.75 15.98 2.85
CA MET A 108 -16.76 15.56 1.88
C MET A 108 -17.91 14.85 2.58
N SER A 109 -19.12 15.38 2.45
CA SER A 109 -20.33 14.74 2.98
C SER A 109 -21.55 15.05 2.13
N LYS A 110 -22.50 14.10 2.10
CA LYS A 110 -23.79 14.31 1.42
C LYS A 110 -24.60 15.45 2.04
N SER A 111 -24.54 15.61 3.37
CA SER A 111 -25.25 16.67 4.09
C SER A 111 -24.70 18.06 3.80
N SER A 112 -23.41 18.18 3.49
CA SER A 112 -22.77 19.44 3.10
C SER A 112 -22.94 19.75 1.61
N GLY A 113 -23.48 18.83 0.81
CA GLY A 113 -23.68 19.01 -0.63
C GLY A 113 -22.37 19.03 -1.45
N ASN A 114 -21.23 18.77 -0.83
CA ASN A 114 -19.90 18.76 -1.47
C ASN A 114 -19.39 17.34 -1.78
N ALA A 115 -20.15 16.30 -1.47
CA ALA A 115 -19.85 14.94 -1.90
C ALA A 115 -20.36 14.75 -3.33
N GLY A 116 -19.47 14.86 -4.31
CA GLY A 116 -19.78 14.53 -5.70
C GLY A 116 -20.08 13.05 -5.91
N ASP A 117 -20.93 12.71 -6.87
CA ASP A 117 -21.07 11.35 -7.33
C ASP A 117 -19.82 10.99 -8.16
N PRO A 118 -19.03 9.97 -7.80
CA PRO A 118 -17.86 9.58 -8.57
C PRO A 118 -18.21 8.93 -9.91
N GLN A 119 -19.50 8.70 -10.21
CA GLN A 119 -19.93 7.95 -11.40
C GLN A 119 -19.42 8.57 -12.69
N HIS A 120 -19.42 9.89 -12.81
CA HIS A 120 -18.90 10.57 -13.99
C HIS A 120 -17.41 10.31 -14.22
N LEU A 121 -16.60 10.20 -13.15
CA LEU A 121 -15.18 9.86 -13.25
C LEU A 121 -14.97 8.39 -13.60
N LEU A 122 -15.83 7.50 -13.07
CA LEU A 122 -15.82 6.09 -13.41
C LEU A 122 -16.15 5.89 -14.90
N ASP A 123 -17.14 6.60 -15.41
CA ASP A 123 -17.55 6.53 -16.82
C ASP A 123 -16.48 7.11 -17.76
N GLN A 124 -15.82 8.19 -17.36
CA GLN A 124 -14.83 8.88 -18.17
C GLN A 124 -13.43 8.21 -18.12
N TYR A 125 -12.98 7.79 -16.96
CA TYR A 125 -11.59 7.34 -16.74
C TYR A 125 -11.47 5.88 -16.33
N GLY A 126 -12.56 5.24 -15.91
CA GLY A 126 -12.61 3.88 -15.40
C GLY A 126 -12.22 3.75 -13.92
N ALA A 127 -12.62 2.64 -13.33
CA ALA A 127 -12.42 2.39 -11.89
C ALA A 127 -10.93 2.35 -11.48
N ASP A 128 -10.06 1.79 -12.31
CA ASP A 128 -8.63 1.70 -11.99
C ASP A 128 -7.96 3.07 -11.84
N ALA A 129 -8.37 4.06 -12.64
CA ALA A 129 -7.83 5.41 -12.53
C ALA A 129 -8.26 6.10 -11.24
N VAL A 130 -9.54 5.96 -10.87
CA VAL A 130 -10.09 6.50 -9.61
C VAL A 130 -9.39 5.83 -8.40
N ARG A 131 -9.30 4.48 -8.40
CA ARG A 131 -8.61 3.73 -7.35
C ARG A 131 -7.15 4.13 -7.19
N MET A 132 -6.43 4.23 -8.32
CA MET A 132 -5.02 4.64 -8.30
C MET A 132 -4.86 6.07 -7.76
N ALA A 133 -5.71 7.01 -8.14
CA ALA A 133 -5.66 8.38 -7.65
C ALA A 133 -5.86 8.44 -6.13
N MET A 134 -6.85 7.72 -5.60
CA MET A 134 -7.09 7.64 -4.15
C MET A 134 -5.92 7.02 -3.40
N MET A 135 -5.45 5.84 -3.86
CA MET A 135 -4.37 5.11 -3.19
C MET A 135 -3.02 5.84 -3.29
N PHE A 136 -2.83 6.70 -4.29
CA PHE A 136 -1.60 7.47 -4.46
C PHE A 136 -1.61 8.78 -3.69
N ALA A 137 -2.78 9.34 -3.36
CA ALA A 137 -2.91 10.66 -2.75
C ALA A 137 -2.21 10.77 -1.39
N ALA A 138 -2.42 9.79 -0.51
CA ALA A 138 -1.86 9.78 0.84
C ALA A 138 -1.83 8.35 1.43
N PRO A 139 -1.08 8.11 2.51
CA PRO A 139 -1.30 6.93 3.36
C PRO A 139 -2.74 6.89 3.86
N PRO A 140 -3.32 5.68 4.09
CA PRO A 140 -4.72 5.54 4.47
C PRO A 140 -5.16 6.33 5.70
N GLU A 141 -4.26 6.48 6.68
CA GLU A 141 -4.52 7.19 7.96
C GLU A 141 -4.49 8.72 7.82
N GLN A 142 -4.04 9.23 6.66
CA GLN A 142 -3.93 10.67 6.44
C GLN A 142 -5.09 11.21 5.62
N SER A 143 -5.60 12.36 6.02
CA SER A 143 -6.56 13.11 5.23
C SER A 143 -5.90 13.67 3.96
N PHE A 144 -6.65 13.74 2.87
CA PHE A 144 -6.16 14.30 1.62
C PHE A 144 -7.22 15.12 0.90
N GLU A 145 -6.78 16.07 0.08
CA GLU A 145 -7.65 16.87 -0.77
C GLU A 145 -7.99 16.12 -2.05
N TRP A 146 -9.28 15.97 -2.35
CA TRP A 146 -9.75 15.35 -3.58
C TRP A 146 -9.43 16.22 -4.80
N SER A 147 -8.97 15.58 -5.86
CA SER A 147 -8.68 16.27 -7.13
C SER A 147 -8.98 15.38 -8.32
N GLU A 148 -9.89 15.82 -9.18
CA GLU A 148 -10.17 15.15 -10.45
C GLU A 148 -8.95 15.14 -11.39
N HIS A 149 -8.09 16.16 -11.31
CA HIS A 149 -6.84 16.20 -12.05
C HIS A 149 -5.91 15.02 -11.70
N ASN A 150 -5.95 14.55 -10.44
CA ASN A 150 -5.20 13.36 -10.04
C ASN A 150 -5.74 12.10 -10.72
N VAL A 151 -7.06 11.99 -10.92
CA VAL A 151 -7.69 10.87 -11.64
C VAL A 151 -7.30 10.89 -13.11
N GLU A 152 -7.33 12.05 -13.77
CA GLU A 152 -6.85 12.22 -15.15
C GLU A 152 -5.38 11.82 -15.29
N SER A 153 -4.54 12.25 -14.36
CA SER A 153 -3.11 11.95 -14.34
C SER A 153 -2.84 10.45 -14.13
N ALA A 154 -3.61 9.80 -13.25
CA ALA A 154 -3.56 8.35 -13.05
C ALA A 154 -3.96 7.60 -14.34
N ASN A 155 -5.07 7.97 -14.98
CA ASN A 155 -5.51 7.38 -16.25
C ASN A 155 -4.45 7.55 -17.33
N ARG A 156 -3.88 8.73 -17.48
CA ARG A 156 -2.80 9.00 -18.45
C ARG A 156 -1.59 8.11 -18.18
N TRP A 157 -1.19 7.92 -16.94
CA TRP A 157 -0.08 7.06 -16.56
C TRP A 157 -0.38 5.58 -16.86
N LEU A 158 -1.55 5.07 -16.48
CA LEU A 158 -1.97 3.69 -16.74
C LEU A 158 -1.94 3.37 -18.24
N ARG A 159 -2.44 4.29 -19.09
CA ARG A 159 -2.48 4.08 -20.53
C ARG A 159 -1.14 4.29 -21.22
N SER A 160 -0.46 5.41 -20.93
CA SER A 160 0.74 5.83 -21.66
C SER A 160 2.03 5.21 -21.13
N LYS A 161 2.04 4.74 -19.90
CA LYS A 161 3.20 4.09 -19.28
C LYS A 161 2.97 2.59 -19.11
N LEU A 162 2.08 2.19 -18.19
CA LEU A 162 1.89 0.78 -17.87
C LEU A 162 1.45 -0.02 -19.11
N TRP A 163 0.30 0.31 -19.67
CA TRP A 163 -0.24 -0.41 -20.85
C TRP A 163 0.69 -0.38 -22.04
N LYS A 164 1.13 0.81 -22.42
CA LYS A 164 1.96 0.99 -23.62
C LYS A 164 3.28 0.23 -23.50
N THR A 165 3.97 0.31 -22.36
CA THR A 165 5.27 -0.34 -22.21
C THR A 165 5.16 -1.86 -22.28
N VAL A 166 4.15 -2.44 -21.57
CA VAL A 166 3.93 -3.91 -21.63
C VAL A 166 3.55 -4.35 -23.05
N THR A 167 2.66 -3.62 -23.73
CA THR A 167 2.26 -3.96 -25.12
C THR A 167 3.42 -3.88 -26.08
N GLN A 168 4.21 -2.83 -26.04
CA GLN A 168 5.40 -2.69 -26.90
C GLN A 168 6.43 -3.80 -26.65
N HIS A 169 6.63 -4.19 -25.39
CA HIS A 169 7.51 -5.31 -25.06
C HIS A 169 7.02 -6.63 -25.68
N LEU A 170 5.72 -6.90 -25.64
CA LEU A 170 5.12 -8.09 -26.24
C LEU A 170 5.19 -8.07 -27.79
N GLU A 171 4.95 -6.91 -28.39
CA GLU A 171 5.01 -6.72 -29.85
C GLU A 171 6.43 -6.90 -30.41
N ALA A 172 7.46 -6.68 -29.59
CA ALA A 172 8.85 -6.95 -29.96
C ALA A 172 9.19 -8.46 -30.11
N GLY A 173 8.22 -9.35 -29.86
CA GLY A 173 8.33 -10.79 -30.08
C GLY A 173 8.70 -11.59 -28.83
N PRO A 174 8.96 -12.89 -28.98
CA PRO A 174 9.21 -13.79 -27.86
C PRO A 174 10.45 -13.42 -27.03
N VAL A 175 10.40 -13.71 -25.74
CA VAL A 175 11.48 -13.43 -24.80
C VAL A 175 12.16 -14.74 -24.42
N LYS A 176 13.50 -14.75 -24.40
CA LYS A 176 14.28 -15.89 -23.94
C LYS A 176 14.25 -16.02 -22.41
N ILE A 177 14.57 -17.22 -21.93
CA ILE A 177 14.69 -17.49 -20.50
C ILE A 177 15.80 -16.63 -19.91
N LEU A 178 15.51 -16.00 -18.76
CA LEU A 178 16.49 -15.21 -18.02
C LEU A 178 17.59 -16.12 -17.46
N ASP A 179 18.83 -15.90 -17.91
CA ASP A 179 20.02 -16.51 -17.34
C ASP A 179 20.73 -15.54 -16.39
N LYS A 180 20.46 -15.70 -15.09
CA LYS A 180 21.00 -14.83 -14.02
C LYS A 180 22.53 -14.84 -13.93
N THR A 181 23.19 -15.85 -14.50
CA THR A 181 24.65 -16.01 -14.42
C THR A 181 25.39 -15.24 -15.51
N SER A 182 24.73 -14.97 -16.63
CA SER A 182 25.29 -14.28 -17.79
C SER A 182 25.03 -12.78 -17.83
N LEU A 183 24.29 -12.23 -16.85
CA LEU A 183 23.93 -10.81 -16.82
C LEU A 183 25.16 -9.92 -16.64
N ASP A 184 25.23 -8.86 -17.46
CA ASP A 184 26.16 -7.77 -17.25
C ASP A 184 25.71 -6.83 -16.11
N GLU A 185 26.50 -5.80 -15.81
CA GLU A 185 26.24 -4.90 -14.69
C GLU A 185 24.99 -4.02 -14.92
N TYR A 186 24.76 -3.60 -16.18
CA TYR A 186 23.62 -2.77 -16.51
C TYR A 186 22.30 -3.54 -16.38
N GLN A 187 22.30 -4.81 -16.77
CA GLN A 187 21.21 -5.75 -16.63
C GLN A 187 20.95 -6.10 -15.14
N LYS A 188 22.02 -6.32 -14.37
CA LYS A 188 21.93 -6.54 -12.91
C LYS A 188 21.36 -5.35 -12.18
N ASP A 189 21.74 -4.13 -12.55
CA ASP A 189 21.21 -2.92 -11.95
C ASP A 189 19.70 -2.73 -12.23
N MET A 190 19.25 -3.00 -13.45
CA MET A 190 17.84 -2.98 -13.79
C MET A 190 17.06 -4.02 -12.98
N ARG A 191 17.58 -5.23 -12.91
CA ARG A 191 16.98 -6.32 -12.14
C ARG A 191 16.92 -5.99 -10.65
N ARG A 192 17.97 -5.36 -10.10
CA ARG A 192 18.01 -4.88 -8.71
C ARG A 192 16.88 -3.90 -8.43
N VAL A 193 16.65 -2.91 -9.29
CA VAL A 193 15.55 -1.94 -9.14
C VAL A 193 14.19 -2.63 -9.13
N ALA A 194 13.99 -3.64 -9.98
CA ALA A 194 12.74 -4.41 -10.01
C ALA A 194 12.52 -5.16 -8.68
N HIS A 195 13.54 -5.83 -8.14
CA HIS A 195 13.43 -6.57 -6.89
C HIS A 195 13.40 -5.67 -5.64
N GLU A 196 14.06 -4.50 -5.65
CA GLU A 196 13.88 -3.46 -4.63
C GLU A 196 12.45 -2.93 -4.60
N THR A 197 11.83 -2.76 -5.78
CA THR A 197 10.41 -2.37 -5.90
C THR A 197 9.49 -3.44 -5.33
N LEU A 198 9.72 -4.71 -5.68
CA LEU A 198 8.98 -5.86 -5.14
C LEU A 198 9.11 -5.95 -3.62
N MET A 199 10.32 -5.86 -3.10
CA MET A 199 10.61 -5.93 -1.66
C MET A 199 9.87 -4.82 -0.90
N LYS A 200 9.94 -3.60 -1.39
CA LYS A 200 9.25 -2.46 -0.78
C LYS A 200 7.74 -2.62 -0.85
N ALA A 201 7.20 -3.05 -1.99
CA ALA A 201 5.77 -3.28 -2.14
C ALA A 201 5.27 -4.39 -1.20
N THR A 202 6.05 -5.45 -1.01
CA THR A 202 5.73 -6.54 -0.06
C THR A 202 5.61 -6.02 1.37
N ASP A 203 6.53 -5.16 1.80
CA ASP A 203 6.49 -4.54 3.14
C ASP A 203 5.34 -3.53 3.26
N ASP A 204 5.16 -2.70 2.23
CA ASP A 204 4.11 -1.66 2.21
C ASP A 204 2.69 -2.26 2.19
N TYR A 205 2.46 -3.39 1.50
CA TYR A 205 1.17 -4.09 1.54
C TYR A 205 0.96 -4.92 2.81
N GLY A 206 2.00 -5.63 3.26
CA GLY A 206 1.85 -6.63 4.31
C GLY A 206 1.96 -6.09 5.73
N LYS A 207 2.64 -4.95 5.92
CA LYS A 207 2.92 -4.42 7.27
C LYS A 207 2.55 -2.96 7.45
N ARG A 208 2.87 -2.12 6.46
CA ARG A 208 2.81 -0.66 6.62
C ARG A 208 1.53 -0.06 6.08
N LEU A 209 0.81 -0.78 5.24
CA LEU A 209 -0.39 -0.35 4.52
C LEU A 209 -0.21 1.00 3.77
N ASN A 210 1.00 1.23 3.25
CA ASN A 210 1.37 2.47 2.55
C ASN A 210 1.23 2.32 1.03
N PHE A 211 0.02 2.39 0.51
CA PHE A 211 -0.27 2.15 -0.90
C PHE A 211 0.29 3.23 -1.84
N ASN A 212 0.40 4.47 -1.36
CA ASN A 212 1.00 5.58 -2.10
C ASN A 212 2.48 5.32 -2.42
N THR A 213 3.21 4.67 -1.52
CA THR A 213 4.62 4.30 -1.74
C THR A 213 4.77 3.12 -2.69
N VAL A 214 3.79 2.21 -2.75
CA VAL A 214 3.74 1.17 -3.78
C VAL A 214 3.61 1.79 -5.17
N VAL A 215 2.64 2.68 -5.38
CA VAL A 215 2.43 3.37 -6.65
C VAL A 215 3.69 4.15 -7.06
N SER A 216 4.26 4.94 -6.16
CA SER A 216 5.47 5.71 -6.45
C SER A 216 6.68 4.83 -6.75
N GLY A 217 6.79 3.68 -6.10
CA GLY A 217 7.84 2.68 -6.36
C GLY A 217 7.75 2.13 -7.78
N VAL A 218 6.55 1.72 -8.21
CA VAL A 218 6.32 1.24 -9.58
C VAL A 218 6.53 2.36 -10.61
N MET A 219 6.10 3.59 -10.34
CA MET A 219 6.39 4.74 -11.22
C MET A 219 7.89 4.95 -11.37
N THR A 220 8.66 4.82 -10.30
CA THR A 220 10.12 4.91 -10.33
C THR A 220 10.74 3.79 -11.16
N LEU A 221 10.27 2.55 -11.01
CA LEU A 221 10.67 1.41 -11.84
C LEU A 221 10.44 1.70 -13.34
N PHE A 222 9.28 2.27 -13.70
CA PHE A 222 9.00 2.64 -15.08
C PHE A 222 9.90 3.76 -15.61
N ASN A 223 10.30 4.71 -14.78
CA ASN A 223 11.27 5.73 -15.15
C ASN A 223 12.66 5.14 -15.46
N VAL A 224 13.07 4.09 -14.76
CA VAL A 224 14.31 3.35 -15.01
C VAL A 224 14.16 2.50 -16.28
N LEU A 225 13.05 1.77 -16.44
CA LEU A 225 12.76 0.97 -17.65
C LEU A 225 12.82 1.82 -18.93
N GLN A 226 12.32 3.05 -18.92
CA GLN A 226 12.36 3.93 -20.07
C GLN A 226 13.79 4.35 -20.47
N LYS A 227 14.71 4.36 -19.52
CA LYS A 227 16.13 4.67 -19.75
C LYS A 227 16.94 3.44 -20.12
N PHE A 228 16.45 2.27 -19.81
CA PHE A 228 17.11 1.00 -20.11
C PHE A 228 17.00 0.68 -21.60
N LYS A 229 18.15 0.68 -22.30
CA LYS A 229 18.24 0.58 -23.77
C LYS A 229 18.95 -0.68 -24.24
N ASP A 230 18.80 -1.77 -23.50
CA ASP A 230 19.39 -3.05 -23.85
C ASP A 230 18.35 -3.93 -24.58
N GLU A 231 18.54 -4.10 -25.87
CA GLU A 231 17.68 -4.93 -26.73
C GLU A 231 18.20 -6.37 -26.90
N SER A 232 19.30 -6.74 -26.20
CA SER A 232 19.79 -8.10 -26.19
C SER A 232 18.79 -9.10 -25.61
N ASP A 233 18.98 -10.38 -25.88
CA ASP A 233 18.12 -11.44 -25.34
C ASP A 233 18.00 -11.36 -23.80
N GLN A 234 19.11 -11.12 -23.09
CA GLN A 234 19.08 -11.01 -21.63
C GLN A 234 18.57 -9.66 -21.14
N GLY A 235 18.84 -8.57 -21.85
CA GLY A 235 18.23 -7.26 -21.58
C GLY A 235 16.70 -7.33 -21.67
N ARG A 236 16.18 -7.98 -22.70
CA ARG A 236 14.73 -8.22 -22.86
C ARG A 236 14.16 -9.14 -21.79
N ALA A 237 14.91 -10.17 -21.36
CA ALA A 237 14.48 -11.06 -20.29
C ALA A 237 14.38 -10.34 -18.92
N VAL A 238 15.30 -9.42 -18.64
CA VAL A 238 15.27 -8.58 -17.45
C VAL A 238 14.09 -7.59 -17.49
N ILE A 239 13.80 -6.99 -18.65
CA ILE A 239 12.61 -6.15 -18.84
C ILE A 239 11.33 -6.96 -18.58
N ASP A 240 11.24 -8.17 -19.10
CA ASP A 240 10.10 -9.07 -18.94
C ASP A 240 9.84 -9.40 -17.46
N GLU A 241 10.90 -9.75 -16.71
CA GLU A 241 10.81 -9.96 -15.26
C GLU A 241 10.31 -8.69 -14.54
N ALA A 242 10.86 -7.53 -14.87
CA ALA A 242 10.49 -6.26 -14.26
C ALA A 242 9.03 -5.87 -14.56
N LEU A 243 8.55 -6.10 -15.78
CA LEU A 243 7.15 -5.82 -16.16
C LEU A 243 6.17 -6.77 -15.47
N LYS A 244 6.51 -8.06 -15.35
CA LYS A 244 5.71 -9.04 -14.59
C LYS A 244 5.60 -8.64 -13.12
N ILE A 245 6.71 -8.24 -12.50
CA ILE A 245 6.72 -7.71 -11.12
C ILE A 245 5.82 -6.47 -11.02
N ALA A 246 5.96 -5.51 -11.93
CA ALA A 246 5.17 -4.28 -11.89
C ALA A 246 3.67 -4.53 -12.03
N VAL A 247 3.25 -5.40 -12.95
CA VAL A 247 1.83 -5.75 -13.15
C VAL A 247 1.26 -6.45 -11.92
N LEU A 248 1.99 -7.42 -11.35
CA LEU A 248 1.54 -8.09 -10.13
C LEU A 248 1.46 -7.14 -8.94
N VAL A 249 2.45 -6.29 -8.75
CA VAL A 249 2.49 -5.30 -7.67
C VAL A 249 1.35 -4.29 -7.77
N MET A 250 0.97 -3.89 -8.99
CA MET A 250 -0.13 -2.94 -9.20
C MET A 250 -1.52 -3.58 -9.14
N SER A 251 -1.62 -4.90 -9.26
CA SER A 251 -2.93 -5.57 -9.38
C SER A 251 -3.92 -5.32 -8.23
N PRO A 252 -3.52 -5.22 -6.95
CA PRO A 252 -4.46 -4.88 -5.88
C PRO A 252 -5.04 -3.46 -6.00
N ILE A 253 -4.30 -2.55 -6.63
CA ILE A 253 -4.72 -1.14 -6.80
C ILE A 253 -5.50 -0.97 -8.10
N THR A 254 -5.01 -1.52 -9.22
CA THR A 254 -5.57 -1.36 -10.56
C THR A 254 -5.89 -2.73 -11.19
N PRO A 255 -6.89 -3.45 -10.65
CA PRO A 255 -7.14 -4.86 -11.00
C PRO A 255 -7.50 -5.08 -12.47
N HIS A 256 -8.31 -4.21 -13.08
CA HIS A 256 -8.82 -4.46 -14.44
C HIS A 256 -7.71 -4.41 -15.51
N ILE A 257 -6.89 -3.36 -15.49
CA ILE A 257 -5.78 -3.23 -16.44
C ILE A 257 -4.73 -4.31 -16.18
N CYS A 258 -4.43 -4.64 -14.92
CA CYS A 258 -3.44 -5.65 -14.56
C CYS A 258 -3.90 -7.05 -14.95
N THR A 259 -5.17 -7.42 -14.74
CA THR A 259 -5.74 -8.69 -15.22
C THR A 259 -5.57 -8.84 -16.73
N LYS A 260 -5.86 -7.77 -17.49
CA LYS A 260 -5.72 -7.81 -18.94
C LYS A 260 -4.26 -7.94 -19.39
N LEU A 261 -3.36 -7.22 -18.74
CA LEU A 261 -1.92 -7.28 -19.04
C LEU A 261 -1.31 -8.63 -18.66
N TRP A 262 -1.71 -9.19 -17.50
CA TRP A 262 -1.25 -10.49 -17.02
C TRP A 262 -1.60 -11.62 -17.99
N ALA A 263 -2.85 -11.63 -18.46
CA ALA A 263 -3.28 -12.58 -19.50
C ALA A 263 -2.49 -12.42 -20.81
N ARG A 264 -2.20 -11.19 -21.23
CA ARG A 264 -1.37 -10.92 -22.42
C ARG A 264 0.09 -11.35 -22.26
N LEU A 265 0.62 -11.34 -21.05
CA LEU A 265 1.94 -11.87 -20.69
C LEU A 265 1.98 -13.42 -20.69
N GLY A 266 0.84 -14.08 -20.97
CA GLY A 266 0.74 -15.53 -21.03
C GLY A 266 0.77 -16.23 -19.66
N LEU A 267 0.41 -15.53 -18.58
CA LEU A 267 0.55 -15.99 -17.20
C LEU A 267 -0.76 -16.52 -16.57
N GLY A 268 -1.83 -16.65 -17.37
CA GLY A 268 -3.13 -17.15 -16.89
C GLY A 268 -3.95 -16.11 -16.12
N SER A 269 -4.63 -16.53 -15.05
CA SER A 269 -5.39 -15.63 -14.18
C SER A 269 -4.50 -14.96 -13.14
N ILE A 270 -4.64 -13.66 -12.98
CA ILE A 270 -3.89 -12.92 -11.96
C ILE A 270 -4.40 -13.24 -10.54
N ASP A 271 -5.66 -13.64 -10.41
CA ASP A 271 -6.26 -14.01 -9.12
C ASP A 271 -5.68 -15.31 -8.54
N GLU A 272 -5.11 -16.15 -9.42
CA GLU A 272 -4.40 -17.37 -9.03
C GLU A 272 -2.89 -17.17 -8.93
N ALA A 273 -2.40 -15.99 -9.26
CA ALA A 273 -0.98 -15.70 -9.26
C ALA A 273 -0.41 -15.68 -7.83
N LYS A 274 0.69 -16.38 -7.65
CA LYS A 274 1.46 -16.28 -6.40
C LYS A 274 2.28 -15.01 -6.41
N TRP A 275 2.36 -14.37 -5.24
CA TRP A 275 3.28 -13.25 -5.05
C TRP A 275 4.72 -13.69 -5.34
N PHE A 276 5.47 -12.87 -6.08
CA PHE A 276 6.83 -13.22 -6.44
C PHE A 276 7.76 -13.29 -5.22
N THR A 277 8.66 -14.27 -5.26
CA THR A 277 9.74 -14.36 -4.28
C THR A 277 10.82 -13.33 -4.61
N ILE A 278 11.26 -12.61 -3.60
CA ILE A 278 12.37 -11.65 -3.73
C ILE A 278 13.66 -12.44 -3.97
N ASP A 279 14.38 -12.13 -5.05
CA ASP A 279 15.71 -12.69 -5.29
C ASP A 279 16.76 -11.85 -4.57
N GLU A 280 17.27 -12.37 -3.45
CA GLU A 280 18.32 -11.70 -2.67
C GLU A 280 19.62 -11.49 -3.48
N GLY A 281 19.89 -12.35 -4.46
CA GLY A 281 21.01 -12.18 -5.38
C GLY A 281 20.90 -10.93 -6.23
N ALA A 282 19.66 -10.57 -6.63
CA ALA A 282 19.40 -9.36 -7.36
C ALA A 282 19.58 -8.07 -6.53
N LEU A 283 19.37 -8.15 -5.20
CA LEU A 283 19.49 -7.00 -4.30
C LEU A 283 20.92 -6.62 -3.96
N ARG A 284 21.92 -7.45 -4.32
CA ARG A 284 23.32 -7.17 -4.02
C ARG A 284 23.80 -5.95 -4.78
N LYS A 285 24.13 -4.90 -4.05
CA LYS A 285 24.81 -3.72 -4.60
C LYS A 285 26.28 -4.02 -4.75
N ARG A 286 26.88 -3.66 -5.89
CA ARG A 286 28.33 -3.68 -6.04
C ARG A 286 28.99 -2.42 -5.57
N VAL A 287 28.26 -1.31 -5.66
CA VAL A 287 28.75 0.00 -5.28
C VAL A 287 27.70 0.64 -4.38
N VAL A 288 28.17 1.22 -3.32
CA VAL A 288 27.38 2.00 -2.38
C VAL A 288 27.91 3.43 -2.34
N ASP A 289 27.01 4.40 -2.30
CA ASP A 289 27.35 5.80 -2.08
C ASP A 289 27.49 6.06 -0.58
N VAL A 290 28.70 6.15 -0.08
CA VAL A 290 28.95 6.55 1.30
C VAL A 290 28.96 8.06 1.39
N ILE A 291 28.00 8.60 2.12
CA ILE A 291 27.90 10.05 2.36
C ILE A 291 29.01 10.46 3.32
N VAL A 292 29.83 11.46 2.94
CA VAL A 292 30.85 12.04 3.81
C VAL A 292 30.40 13.35 4.39
N GLN A 293 30.39 13.42 5.70
CA GLN A 293 30.00 14.62 6.46
C GLN A 293 31.16 15.12 7.33
N VAL A 294 31.13 16.43 7.61
CA VAL A 294 31.95 17.08 8.63
C VAL A 294 31.01 17.86 9.54
N ASN A 295 30.99 17.55 10.83
CA ASN A 295 30.06 18.08 11.83
C ASN A 295 28.59 18.00 11.35
N GLY A 296 28.18 16.84 10.79
CA GLY A 296 26.82 16.56 10.30
C GLY A 296 26.45 17.22 8.97
N LYS A 297 27.34 18.07 8.38
CA LYS A 297 27.10 18.71 7.09
C LYS A 297 27.71 17.91 5.95
N LEU A 298 26.94 17.65 4.89
CA LEU A 298 27.40 16.97 3.68
C LEU A 298 28.59 17.71 3.08
N ARG A 299 29.71 16.98 2.81
CA ARG A 299 30.91 17.53 2.21
C ARG A 299 31.40 16.73 0.99
N GLY A 300 30.96 15.47 0.84
CA GLY A 300 31.31 14.65 -0.30
C GLY A 300 30.56 13.34 -0.32
N ARG A 301 30.80 12.55 -1.37
CA ARG A 301 30.32 11.17 -1.52
C ARG A 301 31.46 10.32 -2.02
N ILE A 302 31.51 9.07 -1.58
CA ILE A 302 32.50 8.10 -1.99
C ILE A 302 31.74 6.89 -2.53
N GLU A 303 31.94 6.56 -3.80
CA GLU A 303 31.52 5.28 -4.36
C GLU A 303 32.47 4.20 -3.86
N ALA A 304 31.95 3.20 -3.16
CA ALA A 304 32.74 2.11 -2.60
C ALA A 304 32.03 0.76 -2.77
N SER A 305 32.81 -0.33 -2.74
CA SER A 305 32.21 -1.66 -2.65
C SER A 305 31.51 -1.84 -1.30
N PRO A 306 30.38 -2.56 -1.22
CA PRO A 306 29.72 -2.87 0.05
C PRO A 306 30.71 -3.56 1.02
N GLY A 307 30.65 -3.16 2.29
CA GLY A 307 31.55 -3.71 3.32
C GLY A 307 32.96 -3.17 3.30
N VAL A 308 33.25 -2.11 2.52
CA VAL A 308 34.57 -1.45 2.54
C VAL A 308 34.93 -1.00 3.98
N SER A 309 36.18 -1.15 4.35
CA SER A 309 36.64 -0.84 5.71
C SER A 309 36.49 0.64 6.04
N LYS A 310 36.27 0.94 7.32
CA LYS A 310 36.22 2.31 7.83
C LYS A 310 37.51 3.07 7.50
N ASP A 311 38.65 2.41 7.57
CA ASP A 311 39.98 3.00 7.36
C ASP A 311 40.18 3.36 5.89
N ASP A 312 39.74 2.52 4.95
CA ASP A 312 39.77 2.83 3.52
C ASP A 312 38.84 3.99 3.17
N LEU A 313 37.67 4.05 3.80
CA LEU A 313 36.76 5.18 3.63
C LEU A 313 37.36 6.48 4.15
N ILE A 314 38.08 6.45 5.28
CA ILE A 314 38.78 7.62 5.82
C ILE A 314 39.87 8.10 4.85
N LEU A 315 40.64 7.18 4.27
CA LEU A 315 41.66 7.53 3.28
C LEU A 315 41.07 8.22 2.06
N ARG A 316 40.04 7.60 1.45
CA ARG A 316 39.34 8.17 0.29
C ARG A 316 38.62 9.49 0.61
N ALA A 317 38.07 9.63 1.83
CA ALA A 317 37.42 10.87 2.24
C ALA A 317 38.39 12.04 2.31
N ARG A 318 39.65 11.79 2.69
CA ARG A 318 40.72 12.80 2.72
C ARG A 318 41.21 13.23 1.34
N GLU A 319 40.97 12.43 0.30
CA GLU A 319 41.25 12.79 -1.09
C GLU A 319 40.23 13.79 -1.64
N LEU A 320 39.05 13.91 -1.00
CA LEU A 320 38.03 14.87 -1.38
C LEU A 320 38.41 16.26 -0.89
N GLU A 321 38.72 17.17 -1.79
CA GLU A 321 39.14 18.54 -1.50
C GLU A 321 38.20 19.27 -0.54
N ASN A 322 36.88 19.07 -0.72
CA ASN A 322 35.82 19.66 0.12
C ASN A 322 35.76 19.08 1.55
N VAL A 323 36.40 17.96 1.80
CA VAL A 323 36.52 17.34 3.12
C VAL A 323 37.83 17.72 3.75
N GLU A 324 38.94 17.55 3.02
CA GLU A 324 40.30 17.77 3.50
C GLU A 324 40.54 19.18 3.98
N LYS A 325 39.97 20.22 3.33
CA LYS A 325 40.08 21.62 3.77
C LYS A 325 39.59 21.88 5.19
N PHE A 326 38.64 21.05 5.70
CA PHE A 326 38.17 21.12 7.08
C PHE A 326 39.05 20.30 8.01
N LEU A 327 39.49 19.12 7.56
CA LEU A 327 40.29 18.22 8.37
C LEU A 327 41.73 18.69 8.61
N ARG A 328 42.26 19.55 7.73
CA ARG A 328 43.60 20.16 7.91
C ARG A 328 43.64 21.23 9.00
N LYS A 329 42.51 21.87 9.29
CA LYS A 329 42.45 23.04 10.18
C LYS A 329 42.03 22.69 11.60
N GLU A 330 41.39 21.58 11.80
CA GLU A 330 40.70 21.24 13.01
C GLU A 330 41.10 19.83 13.51
N LYS A 331 41.01 19.61 14.79
CA LYS A 331 41.29 18.28 15.38
C LYS A 331 40.08 17.37 15.27
N ILE A 332 40.27 16.20 14.71
CA ILE A 332 39.22 15.14 14.69
C ILE A 332 39.03 14.63 16.11
N THR A 333 37.84 14.84 16.67
CA THR A 333 37.48 14.34 18.01
C THR A 333 36.80 12.98 17.96
N ARG A 334 36.03 12.73 16.90
CA ARG A 334 35.30 11.46 16.71
C ARG A 334 35.03 11.21 15.24
N ILE A 335 35.00 9.93 14.84
CA ILE A 335 34.55 9.51 13.52
C ILE A 335 33.36 8.54 13.70
N ILE A 336 32.20 8.95 13.19
CA ILE A 336 30.99 8.12 13.17
C ILE A 336 30.93 7.43 11.81
N HIS A 337 30.87 6.11 11.83
CA HIS A 337 30.74 5.29 10.64
C HIS A 337 29.47 4.45 10.71
N VAL A 338 28.64 4.57 9.70
CA VAL A 338 27.51 3.67 9.45
C VAL A 338 27.87 2.89 8.17
N PRO A 339 28.08 1.57 8.25
CA PRO A 339 28.50 0.76 7.11
C PRO A 339 27.64 1.02 5.88
N ASP A 340 28.28 1.15 4.73
CA ASP A 340 27.68 1.36 3.41
C ASP A 340 26.78 2.61 3.26
N LYS A 341 26.78 3.50 4.26
CA LYS A 341 25.87 4.68 4.25
C LYS A 341 26.55 6.00 4.57
N LEU A 342 27.35 6.07 5.62
CA LEU A 342 27.80 7.35 6.17
C LEU A 342 29.16 7.27 6.83
N LEU A 343 29.98 8.27 6.56
CA LEU A 343 31.20 8.60 7.30
C LEU A 343 31.12 10.06 7.76
N ASN A 344 31.05 10.33 9.06
CA ASN A 344 30.97 11.70 9.60
C ASN A 344 32.17 11.98 10.50
N PHE A 345 32.96 12.99 10.14
CA PHE A 345 34.04 13.52 10.95
C PHE A 345 33.50 14.59 11.88
N VAL A 346 33.66 14.37 13.18
CA VAL A 346 33.38 15.39 14.20
C VAL A 346 34.71 16.07 14.54
N ILE A 347 34.78 17.35 14.27
CA ILE A 347 35.96 18.20 14.45
C ILE A 347 35.69 19.32 15.45
N SER A 348 36.72 19.75 16.17
CA SER A 348 36.68 20.84 17.18
C SER A 348 37.72 21.92 16.86
#